data_64eb7bb8aea30232709a36b58b6bc87d
#
_entry.id   64eb7bb8aea30232709a36b58b6bc87d
#
_cell.length_a   1.000
_cell.length_b   1.000
_cell.length_c   1.000
_cell.angle_alpha   90.00
_cell.angle_beta   90.00
_cell.angle_gamma   90.00
#
_symmetry.space_group_name_H-M   'P 1'
#
loop_
_entity.id
_entity.type
_entity.pdbx_description
1 polymer ?
#
loop_
_entity_poly.entity_id
_entity_poly.type
_entity_poly.pdbx_seq_one_letter_code
_entity_poly.pdbx_strand_id
1 'polypeptide(L)'
;MSDTDAPADGGPAPAPTPPQPPPPGEAMGRDDGGEAPGTAQSVPPSGSSRTRRRWPYVLGGFVTLVVLAAVIAANISIPYYVITPGSASPVNQYIEVPQADNHAIKGNILLTDVLVSQLNALAYLRYRYLDSNNEIFSSQDLLGPSTSNSEFISQGYLQMAQAQSFATAAALTHLGYSVTSTDVGALVYGIVPGSPAAKTLKVAQVITAVNGAPTTSECGLIEALHRYAPGTKVTLSVEQSSINDVGAFVSGPVAQKPVTLAKAPEASVVDFCGGPPITQTAFVGIAAQTQQDWQFPVKVTVHTQNIGGPSAGLAMTLGIIDKLNGGRLTGGHVVAATGQIDQYGNITAVGGVAEKTIAVERAGATVFLVPLGDGNYDAAKSKASPQLHVYGVRTVDQALAILERLGGKVTTNPVPARAAS
;
A
#
# COMPACT_ATOMS: atom_id res chain seq x y z
N MET A 1 58.58 -14.02 19.40
CA MET A 1 58.96 -12.65 19.10
C MET A 1 57.66 -11.89 19.11
N SER A 2 57.37 -11.44 20.26
CA SER A 2 57.51 -10.06 20.83
C SER A 2 56.32 -9.24 20.34
N ASP A 3 55.49 -8.73 21.08
CA ASP A 3 55.27 -8.16 22.38
C ASP A 3 54.17 -7.12 22.21
N THR A 4 53.19 -7.20 23.12
CA THR A 4 52.63 -6.13 23.94
C THR A 4 52.25 -4.81 23.28
N ASP A 5 51.02 -4.34 23.39
CA ASP A 5 50.58 -3.43 24.47
C ASP A 5 49.08 -3.09 24.37
N ALA A 6 48.39 -3.27 25.48
CA ALA A 6 47.17 -2.53 25.79
C ALA A 6 47.58 -1.24 26.53
N PRO A 7 46.78 -0.18 26.46
CA PRO A 7 46.31 0.45 27.69
C PRO A 7 44.84 0.88 27.64
N ALA A 8 44.19 0.57 28.71
CA ALA A 8 43.78 1.43 29.84
C ALA A 8 42.47 2.22 29.57
N ASP A 9 41.45 1.72 30.19
CA ASP A 9 40.53 2.32 31.14
C ASP A 9 40.41 3.87 31.06
N GLY A 10 39.21 4.35 30.72
CA GLY A 10 38.75 5.71 30.82
C GLY A 10 37.29 5.75 31.15
N GLY A 11 36.97 5.62 32.45
CA GLY A 11 35.63 5.76 32.99
C GLY A 11 35.06 7.19 32.80
N PRO A 12 33.76 7.37 32.78
CA PRO A 12 33.13 8.65 32.55
C PRO A 12 33.27 9.58 33.76
N ALA A 13 33.52 10.86 33.47
CA ALA A 13 33.64 11.95 34.44
C ALA A 13 32.27 12.21 35.16
N PRO A 14 32.34 12.63 36.45
CA PRO A 14 31.11 12.93 37.21
C PRO A 14 30.46 14.24 36.78
N ALA A 15 29.14 14.27 36.85
CA ALA A 15 28.28 15.41 36.58
C ALA A 15 28.50 16.58 37.58
N PRO A 16 28.35 17.83 37.15
CA PRO A 16 28.46 18.97 38.05
C PRO A 16 27.25 19.12 38.99
N THR A 17 27.55 19.42 40.24
CA THR A 17 26.61 19.67 41.34
C THR A 17 25.88 21.01 41.16
N PRO A 18 24.57 21.11 41.45
CA PRO A 18 23.83 22.37 41.39
C PRO A 18 24.19 23.30 42.60
N PRO A 19 24.14 24.64 42.41
CA PRO A 19 24.46 25.61 43.46
C PRO A 19 23.41 25.69 44.56
N GLN A 20 23.88 25.81 45.80
CA GLN A 20 23.06 26.00 47.00
C GLN A 20 22.52 27.44 47.17
N PRO A 21 21.36 27.63 47.79
CA PRO A 21 20.80 28.96 48.10
C PRO A 21 21.52 29.61 49.30
N PRO A 22 21.55 30.95 49.37
CA PRO A 22 22.21 31.69 50.45
C PRO A 22 21.37 31.68 51.74
N PRO A 23 22.03 31.85 52.91
CA PRO A 23 21.38 31.79 54.22
C PRO A 23 20.64 33.09 54.60
N PRO A 24 19.70 33.04 55.57
CA PRO A 24 18.93 34.18 55.99
C PRO A 24 19.74 35.08 56.95
N GLY A 25 19.75 36.37 56.72
CA GLY A 25 20.37 37.38 57.58
C GLY A 25 19.44 37.85 58.70
N GLU A 26 20.07 37.95 59.84
CA GLU A 26 19.48 38.27 61.15
C GLU A 26 18.94 39.71 61.29
N ALA A 27 17.97 39.79 62.16
CA ALA A 27 17.39 41.04 62.71
C ALA A 27 18.27 41.66 63.80
N MET A 28 18.34 42.98 63.84
CA MET A 28 18.59 43.85 65.03
C MET A 28 18.46 45.28 64.55
N GLY A 29 17.90 46.21 65.26
CA GLY A 29 17.46 46.43 66.60
C GLY A 29 16.86 47.81 66.72
N ARG A 30 16.15 48.01 67.77
CA ARG A 30 15.46 49.20 68.27
C ARG A 30 16.33 50.46 68.26
N ASP A 31 15.71 51.67 68.07
CA ASP A 31 15.58 52.61 69.22
C ASP A 31 14.61 53.78 68.97
N ASP A 32 14.07 54.19 70.08
CA ASP A 32 13.06 55.13 70.47
C ASP A 32 13.23 56.60 70.02
N GLY A 33 12.13 57.31 70.02
CA GLY A 33 12.15 58.72 70.32
C GLY A 33 11.11 59.64 69.66
N GLY A 34 9.99 59.89 70.33
CA GLY A 34 9.53 61.19 70.73
C GLY A 34 8.66 62.01 69.76
N GLU A 35 7.48 62.28 70.27
CA GLU A 35 6.64 63.48 70.29
C GLU A 35 5.87 63.94 69.05
N ALA A 36 4.56 64.11 69.36
CA ALA A 36 3.43 64.67 68.58
C ALA A 36 3.44 66.24 68.64
N PRO A 37 2.38 66.94 68.17
CA PRO A 37 1.35 66.71 67.15
C PRO A 37 1.26 67.85 66.12
N GLY A 38 0.73 67.59 64.95
CA GLY A 38 0.52 68.68 63.95
C GLY A 38 -0.53 68.31 62.88
N THR A 39 -1.68 68.87 63.06
CA THR A 39 -2.72 69.33 62.06
C THR A 39 -3.03 68.36 60.88
N ALA A 40 -4.24 67.88 60.89
CA ALA A 40 -4.93 67.24 59.82
C ALA A 40 -5.02 68.04 58.52
N GLN A 41 -4.42 67.56 57.46
CA GLN A 41 -4.80 67.94 56.09
C GLN A 41 -5.43 66.74 55.43
N SER A 42 -6.69 66.88 55.01
CA SER A 42 -7.47 65.96 54.24
C SER A 42 -6.86 65.71 52.87
N VAL A 43 -6.29 64.56 52.65
CA VAL A 43 -5.84 64.13 51.31
C VAL A 43 -7.07 63.48 50.61
N PRO A 44 -7.42 63.90 49.37
CA PRO A 44 -8.49 63.25 48.62
C PRO A 44 -8.11 61.82 48.31
N PRO A 45 -9.07 60.89 48.23
CA PRO A 45 -8.78 59.48 47.93
C PRO A 45 -8.22 59.36 46.50
N SER A 46 -6.99 58.87 46.40
CA SER A 46 -6.38 58.48 45.14
C SER A 46 -7.23 57.39 44.51
N GLY A 47 -7.93 57.73 43.42
CA GLY A 47 -8.66 56.81 42.61
C GLY A 47 -7.75 55.67 42.12
N SER A 48 -7.92 54.48 42.70
CA SER A 48 -7.31 53.30 42.16
C SER A 48 -7.85 53.03 40.76
N SER A 49 -7.08 53.38 39.76
CA SER A 49 -7.33 53.01 38.37
C SER A 49 -7.27 51.46 38.32
N ARG A 50 -8.44 50.84 38.44
CA ARG A 50 -8.59 49.41 38.10
C ARG A 50 -8.23 49.24 36.66
N THR A 51 -6.98 48.94 36.36
CA THR A 51 -6.56 48.43 35.05
C THR A 51 -7.33 47.16 34.83
N ARG A 52 -8.44 47.24 34.09
CA ARG A 52 -9.20 46.09 33.66
C ARG A 52 -8.21 45.15 32.99
N ARG A 53 -7.92 44.01 33.64
CA ARG A 53 -7.02 42.96 33.16
C ARG A 53 -7.57 42.47 31.83
N ARG A 54 -7.07 43.01 30.71
CA ARG A 54 -7.50 42.68 29.33
C ARG A 54 -7.03 41.31 28.90
N TRP A 55 -6.24 40.61 29.74
CA TRP A 55 -5.64 39.30 29.49
C TRP A 55 -6.63 38.19 29.12
N PRO A 56 -7.83 38.04 29.75
CA PRO A 56 -8.79 37.02 29.35
C PRO A 56 -9.35 37.24 27.92
N TYR A 57 -9.48 38.47 27.46
CA TYR A 57 -9.93 38.80 26.11
C TYR A 57 -8.82 38.53 25.07
N VAL A 58 -7.56 38.78 25.39
CA VAL A 58 -6.41 38.45 24.56
C VAL A 58 -6.25 36.94 24.45
N LEU A 59 -6.38 36.22 25.57
CA LEU A 59 -6.34 34.75 25.59
C LEU A 59 -7.51 34.15 24.80
N GLY A 60 -8.74 34.68 24.99
CA GLY A 60 -9.92 34.26 24.23
C GLY A 60 -9.77 34.50 22.73
N GLY A 61 -9.28 35.65 22.32
CA GLY A 61 -8.97 35.96 20.92
C GLY A 61 -7.91 35.04 20.32
N PHE A 62 -6.86 34.74 21.07
CA PHE A 62 -5.81 33.81 20.64
C PHE A 62 -6.36 32.39 20.46
N VAL A 63 -7.14 31.88 21.43
CA VAL A 63 -7.78 30.56 21.33
C VAL A 63 -8.71 30.50 20.10
N THR A 64 -9.52 31.54 19.88
CA THR A 64 -10.40 31.60 18.70
C THR A 64 -9.60 31.57 17.40
N LEU A 65 -8.50 32.29 17.32
CA LEU A 65 -7.63 32.32 16.14
C LEU A 65 -7.00 30.93 15.90
N VAL A 66 -6.52 30.26 16.95
CA VAL A 66 -5.95 28.90 16.85
C VAL A 66 -7.00 27.90 16.39
N VAL A 67 -8.22 27.96 16.94
CA VAL A 67 -9.32 27.09 16.51
C VAL A 67 -9.68 27.35 15.04
N LEU A 68 -9.78 28.60 14.64
CA LEU A 68 -10.06 28.95 13.25
C LEU A 68 -8.95 28.45 12.30
N ALA A 69 -7.69 28.65 12.68
CA ALA A 69 -6.55 28.12 11.91
C ALA A 69 -6.57 26.59 11.81
N ALA A 70 -6.92 25.90 12.90
CA ALA A 70 -7.04 24.43 12.90
C ALA A 70 -8.20 23.95 12.00
N VAL A 71 -9.34 24.64 12.01
CA VAL A 71 -10.48 24.35 11.12
C VAL A 71 -10.08 24.54 9.66
N ILE A 72 -9.38 25.64 9.33
CA ILE A 72 -8.89 25.89 7.97
C ILE A 72 -7.90 24.80 7.56
N ALA A 73 -6.93 24.47 8.41
CA ALA A 73 -5.93 23.42 8.15
C ALA A 73 -6.55 22.02 7.98
N ALA A 74 -7.64 21.73 8.68
CA ALA A 74 -8.39 20.48 8.55
C ALA A 74 -9.15 20.34 7.22
N ASN A 75 -9.43 21.46 6.53
CA ASN A 75 -10.16 21.46 5.26
C ASN A 75 -9.25 21.66 4.03
N ILE A 76 -7.96 21.93 4.21
CA ILE A 76 -7.01 22.07 3.11
C ILE A 76 -6.35 20.72 2.85
N SER A 77 -6.69 20.05 1.73
CA SER A 77 -5.98 18.87 1.25
C SER A 77 -4.59 19.27 0.74
N ILE A 78 -3.58 18.52 1.13
CA ILE A 78 -2.20 18.73 0.71
C ILE A 78 -1.74 17.57 -0.20
N PRO A 79 -0.68 17.74 -1.01
CA PRO A 79 -0.19 16.72 -1.92
C PRO A 79 0.67 15.66 -1.18
N TYR A 80 0.13 15.13 -0.09
CA TYR A 80 0.72 14.05 0.70
C TYR A 80 -0.31 12.99 1.03
N TYR A 81 0.15 11.75 1.09
CA TYR A 81 -0.61 10.58 1.48
C TYR A 81 0.03 9.93 2.68
N VAL A 82 -0.78 9.27 3.50
CA VAL A 82 -0.31 8.43 4.60
C VAL A 82 -0.73 6.99 4.35
N ILE A 83 0.18 6.07 4.62
CA ILE A 83 -0.09 4.64 4.73
C ILE A 83 -0.14 4.31 6.21
N THR A 84 -1.25 3.74 6.66
CA THR A 84 -1.47 3.33 8.06
C THR A 84 -1.84 1.87 8.14
N PRO A 85 -1.64 1.20 9.29
CA PRO A 85 -2.10 -0.15 9.49
C PRO A 85 -3.59 -0.30 9.18
N GLY A 86 -3.91 -1.22 8.28
CA GLY A 86 -5.27 -1.57 7.93
C GLY A 86 -5.80 -2.74 8.77
N SER A 87 -6.32 -3.76 8.09
CA SER A 87 -6.86 -4.96 8.69
C SER A 87 -6.08 -6.22 8.29
N ALA A 88 -6.32 -7.30 9.04
CA ALA A 88 -5.95 -8.64 8.63
C ALA A 88 -7.16 -9.55 8.83
N SER A 89 -7.69 -10.07 7.74
CA SER A 89 -8.96 -10.79 7.71
C SER A 89 -8.81 -12.20 7.12
N PRO A 90 -9.57 -13.20 7.58
CA PRO A 90 -9.50 -14.54 7.03
C PRO A 90 -9.77 -14.55 5.53
N VAL A 91 -8.81 -15.02 4.74
CA VAL A 91 -8.91 -15.05 3.26
C VAL A 91 -10.05 -15.91 2.75
N ASN A 92 -10.46 -16.91 3.54
CA ASN A 92 -11.54 -17.83 3.21
C ASN A 92 -12.90 -17.17 2.99
N GLN A 93 -13.15 -16.01 3.60
CA GLN A 93 -14.37 -15.25 3.38
C GLN A 93 -14.45 -14.61 1.99
N TYR A 94 -13.32 -14.44 1.33
CA TYR A 94 -13.23 -13.86 -0.01
C TYR A 94 -13.20 -14.90 -1.12
N ILE A 95 -12.97 -16.19 -0.81
CA ILE A 95 -12.75 -17.24 -1.80
C ILE A 95 -13.92 -18.23 -1.77
N GLU A 96 -14.51 -18.47 -2.93
CA GLU A 96 -15.52 -19.49 -3.15
C GLU A 96 -14.99 -20.56 -4.11
N VAL A 97 -15.04 -21.81 -3.68
CA VAL A 97 -14.69 -22.98 -4.50
C VAL A 97 -15.82 -24.00 -4.33
N PRO A 98 -16.80 -24.05 -5.26
CA PRO A 98 -17.98 -24.91 -5.13
C PRO A 98 -17.66 -26.42 -5.02
N GLN A 99 -16.51 -26.84 -5.57
CA GLN A 99 -16.05 -28.22 -5.54
C GLN A 99 -15.31 -28.59 -4.25
N ALA A 100 -14.96 -27.60 -3.42
CA ALA A 100 -14.29 -27.88 -2.15
C ALA A 100 -15.28 -28.44 -1.14
N ASP A 101 -14.91 -29.56 -0.50
CA ASP A 101 -15.67 -30.10 0.63
C ASP A 101 -15.66 -29.10 1.80
N ASN A 102 -16.82 -28.92 2.44
CA ASN A 102 -16.96 -28.08 3.64
C ASN A 102 -16.31 -28.77 4.87
N HIS A 103 -14.99 -28.87 4.88
CA HIS A 103 -14.26 -29.36 6.04
C HIS A 103 -14.08 -28.23 7.06
N ALA A 104 -14.07 -28.60 8.33
CA ALA A 104 -13.72 -27.67 9.41
C ALA A 104 -12.25 -27.23 9.23
N ILE A 105 -12.06 -25.98 8.84
CA ILE A 105 -10.72 -25.39 8.67
C ILE A 105 -10.08 -25.27 10.06
N LYS A 106 -8.88 -25.83 10.23
CA LYS A 106 -8.07 -25.67 11.44
C LYS A 106 -7.05 -24.57 11.24
N GLY A 107 -7.15 -23.50 11.98
CA GLY A 107 -6.35 -22.30 11.82
C GLY A 107 -6.93 -21.36 10.76
N ASN A 108 -6.20 -20.32 10.42
CA ASN A 108 -6.64 -19.32 9.44
C ASN A 108 -5.47 -18.83 8.60
N ILE A 109 -5.74 -18.51 7.34
CA ILE A 109 -4.85 -17.71 6.51
C ILE A 109 -5.45 -16.30 6.46
N LEU A 110 -4.67 -15.29 6.86
CA LEU A 110 -5.11 -13.89 6.87
C LEU A 110 -4.56 -13.16 5.65
N LEU A 111 -5.45 -12.51 4.91
CA LEU A 111 -5.14 -11.46 3.96
C LEU A 111 -4.96 -10.16 4.74
N THR A 112 -3.93 -9.38 4.41
CA THR A 112 -3.61 -8.13 5.08
C THR A 112 -3.62 -6.97 4.12
N ASP A 113 -4.16 -5.84 4.56
CA ASP A 113 -4.22 -4.58 3.82
C ASP A 113 -3.59 -3.42 4.59
N VAL A 114 -3.47 -2.30 3.92
CA VAL A 114 -3.12 -0.99 4.49
C VAL A 114 -4.16 0.04 4.07
N LEU A 115 -4.34 1.06 4.87
CA LEU A 115 -5.18 2.20 4.53
C LEU A 115 -4.31 3.32 3.95
N VAL A 116 -4.63 3.70 2.71
CA VAL A 116 -4.00 4.84 2.02
C VAL A 116 -4.96 6.00 2.04
N SER A 117 -4.56 7.13 2.61
CA SER A 117 -5.42 8.29 2.74
C SER A 117 -4.68 9.57 2.36
N GLN A 118 -5.32 10.45 1.58
CA GLN A 118 -4.80 11.78 1.32
C GLN A 118 -4.87 12.63 2.59
N LEU A 119 -3.81 13.36 2.89
CA LEU A 119 -3.72 14.19 4.09
C LEU A 119 -4.27 15.60 3.88
N ASN A 120 -4.86 16.14 4.93
CA ASN A 120 -5.00 17.57 5.12
C ASN A 120 -3.84 18.12 5.97
N ALA A 121 -3.68 19.44 6.03
CA ALA A 121 -2.56 20.04 6.72
C ALA A 121 -2.51 19.71 8.23
N LEU A 122 -3.67 19.57 8.88
CA LEU A 122 -3.72 19.22 10.30
C LEU A 122 -3.36 17.74 10.53
N ALA A 123 -3.87 16.84 9.69
CA ALA A 123 -3.56 15.41 9.74
C ALA A 123 -2.08 15.15 9.48
N TYR A 124 -1.46 15.90 8.54
CA TYR A 124 -0.03 15.82 8.28
C TYR A 124 0.81 16.10 9.54
N LEU A 125 0.50 17.16 10.28
CA LEU A 125 1.19 17.48 11.54
C LEU A 125 1.03 16.36 12.56
N ARG A 126 -0.19 15.79 12.68
CA ARG A 126 -0.46 14.68 13.58
C ARG A 126 0.39 13.46 13.23
N TYR A 127 0.34 12.98 11.98
CA TYR A 127 1.07 11.79 11.55
C TYR A 127 2.59 12.00 11.55
N ARG A 128 3.05 13.22 11.28
CA ARG A 128 4.49 13.54 11.23
C ARG A 128 5.14 13.59 12.60
N TYR A 129 4.40 14.03 13.65
CA TYR A 129 4.98 14.34 14.96
C TYR A 129 4.40 13.54 16.13
N LEU A 130 3.20 12.98 16.02
CA LEU A 130 2.51 12.33 17.12
C LEU A 130 2.25 10.82 16.92
N ASP A 131 2.30 10.35 15.67
CA ASP A 131 2.07 8.94 15.34
C ASP A 131 3.28 8.40 14.59
N SER A 132 3.87 7.31 15.09
CA SER A 132 5.08 6.67 14.53
C SER A 132 4.80 5.40 13.73
N ASN A 133 3.53 4.96 13.66
CA ASN A 133 3.11 3.74 12.98
C ASN A 133 2.48 4.05 11.62
N ASN A 134 3.16 4.84 10.82
CA ASN A 134 2.71 5.25 9.51
C ASN A 134 3.89 5.62 8.61
N GLU A 135 3.67 5.58 7.30
CA GLU A 135 4.58 6.12 6.30
C GLU A 135 3.89 7.24 5.53
N ILE A 136 4.58 8.37 5.35
CA ILE A 136 4.07 9.53 4.61
C ILE A 136 4.82 9.65 3.29
N PHE A 137 4.08 9.71 2.19
CA PHE A 137 4.59 9.87 0.83
C PHE A 137 4.08 11.17 0.21
N SER A 138 4.88 11.79 -0.65
CA SER A 138 4.34 12.83 -1.52
C SER A 138 3.39 12.20 -2.57
N SER A 139 2.45 12.99 -3.10
CA SER A 139 1.61 12.52 -4.21
C SER A 139 2.45 12.05 -5.40
N GLN A 140 3.60 12.67 -5.64
CA GLN A 140 4.48 12.32 -6.73
C GLN A 140 5.16 10.96 -6.52
N ASP A 141 5.55 10.65 -5.28
CA ASP A 141 6.20 9.37 -4.96
C ASP A 141 5.21 8.20 -4.96
N LEU A 142 3.96 8.42 -4.50
CA LEU A 142 2.95 7.38 -4.41
C LEU A 142 2.19 7.16 -5.72
N LEU A 143 1.72 8.25 -6.36
CA LEU A 143 0.87 8.17 -7.56
C LEU A 143 1.69 8.23 -8.85
N GLY A 144 2.95 8.68 -8.77
CA GLY A 144 3.74 9.07 -9.94
C GLY A 144 3.42 10.49 -10.42
N PRO A 145 4.24 11.04 -11.31
CA PRO A 145 4.23 12.48 -11.66
C PRO A 145 2.96 12.95 -12.38
N SER A 146 2.11 12.06 -12.81
CA SER A 146 1.02 12.39 -13.74
C SER A 146 -0.30 11.64 -13.48
N THR A 147 -0.37 10.80 -12.45
CA THR A 147 -1.55 9.96 -12.19
C THR A 147 -2.54 10.68 -11.28
N SER A 148 -3.80 10.74 -11.68
CA SER A 148 -4.88 11.25 -10.83
C SER A 148 -5.24 10.23 -9.73
N ASN A 149 -5.85 10.70 -8.64
CA ASN A 149 -6.31 9.81 -7.57
C ASN A 149 -7.32 8.74 -8.07
N SER A 150 -8.19 9.11 -9.01
CA SER A 150 -9.16 8.18 -9.61
C SER A 150 -8.49 7.11 -10.49
N GLU A 151 -7.44 7.47 -11.23
CA GLU A 151 -6.64 6.51 -12.00
C GLU A 151 -5.88 5.56 -11.10
N PHE A 152 -5.25 6.07 -10.03
CA PHE A 152 -4.57 5.24 -9.04
C PHE A 152 -5.51 4.19 -8.42
N ILE A 153 -6.72 4.60 -8.03
CA ILE A 153 -7.75 3.69 -7.52
C ILE A 153 -8.14 2.64 -8.58
N SER A 154 -8.38 3.08 -9.83
CA SER A 154 -8.73 2.17 -10.94
C SER A 154 -7.62 1.18 -11.25
N GLN A 155 -6.36 1.61 -11.22
CA GLN A 155 -5.19 0.74 -11.35
C GLN A 155 -5.10 -0.25 -10.20
N GLY A 156 -5.37 0.20 -8.96
CA GLY A 156 -5.39 -0.67 -7.79
C GLY A 156 -6.40 -1.82 -7.93
N TYR A 157 -7.61 -1.53 -8.39
CA TYR A 157 -8.61 -2.58 -8.65
C TYR A 157 -8.22 -3.49 -9.80
N LEU A 158 -7.62 -2.97 -10.87
CA LEU A 158 -7.10 -3.78 -11.96
C LEU A 158 -6.00 -4.73 -11.50
N GLN A 159 -5.06 -4.23 -10.70
CA GLN A 159 -3.98 -5.04 -10.10
C GLN A 159 -4.54 -6.16 -9.22
N MET A 160 -5.59 -5.88 -8.45
CA MET A 160 -6.26 -6.89 -7.64
C MET A 160 -6.93 -7.96 -8.51
N ALA A 161 -7.62 -7.57 -9.58
CA ALA A 161 -8.24 -8.53 -10.51
C ALA A 161 -7.20 -9.45 -11.19
N GLN A 162 -6.04 -8.90 -11.57
CA GLN A 162 -4.92 -9.69 -12.09
C GLN A 162 -4.35 -10.62 -11.02
N ALA A 163 -4.18 -10.13 -9.77
CA ALA A 163 -3.69 -10.93 -8.66
C ALA A 163 -4.62 -12.12 -8.33
N GLN A 164 -5.94 -11.96 -8.48
CA GLN A 164 -6.90 -13.06 -8.36
C GLN A 164 -6.66 -14.15 -9.41
N SER A 165 -6.46 -13.77 -10.68
CA SER A 165 -6.18 -14.69 -11.77
C SER A 165 -4.85 -15.42 -11.57
N PHE A 166 -3.78 -14.68 -11.22
CA PHE A 166 -2.47 -15.27 -10.99
C PHE A 166 -2.44 -16.16 -9.75
N ALA A 167 -3.12 -15.76 -8.66
CA ALA A 167 -3.25 -16.58 -7.47
C ALA A 167 -3.98 -17.89 -7.77
N THR A 168 -5.03 -17.83 -8.59
CA THR A 168 -5.77 -19.02 -9.02
C THR A 168 -4.89 -19.92 -9.90
N ALA A 169 -4.18 -19.34 -10.88
CA ALA A 169 -3.27 -20.08 -11.75
C ALA A 169 -2.15 -20.77 -10.95
N ALA A 170 -1.48 -20.03 -10.08
CA ALA A 170 -0.41 -20.55 -9.24
C ALA A 170 -0.90 -21.66 -8.30
N ALA A 171 -2.05 -21.47 -7.64
CA ALA A 171 -2.63 -22.44 -6.72
C ALA A 171 -3.01 -23.75 -7.44
N LEU A 172 -3.72 -23.65 -8.56
CA LEU A 172 -4.17 -24.82 -9.32
C LEU A 172 -2.99 -25.57 -9.94
N THR A 173 -2.01 -24.85 -10.52
CA THR A 173 -0.80 -25.46 -11.07
C THR A 173 -0.01 -26.20 -10.00
N HIS A 174 0.15 -25.60 -8.81
CA HIS A 174 0.83 -26.26 -7.69
C HIS A 174 0.12 -27.54 -7.23
N LEU A 175 -1.22 -27.57 -7.29
CA LEU A 175 -2.03 -28.74 -6.98
C LEU A 175 -2.05 -29.79 -8.11
N GLY A 176 -1.33 -29.55 -9.23
CA GLY A 176 -1.22 -30.47 -10.36
C GLY A 176 -2.34 -30.39 -11.39
N TYR A 177 -3.18 -29.34 -11.34
CA TYR A 177 -4.17 -29.09 -12.40
C TYR A 177 -3.51 -28.46 -13.63
N SER A 178 -4.03 -28.82 -14.82
CA SER A 178 -3.59 -28.20 -16.07
C SER A 178 -4.30 -26.86 -16.25
N VAL A 179 -3.55 -25.76 -16.07
CA VAL A 179 -4.01 -24.39 -16.29
C VAL A 179 -3.44 -23.89 -17.62
N THR A 180 -4.29 -23.31 -18.46
CA THR A 180 -3.86 -22.71 -19.73
C THR A 180 -4.32 -21.27 -19.82
N SER A 181 -3.59 -20.46 -20.57
CA SER A 181 -3.98 -19.10 -20.91
C SER A 181 -3.71 -18.80 -22.37
N THR A 182 -4.45 -17.87 -22.91
CA THR A 182 -4.27 -17.35 -24.29
C THR A 182 -4.14 -15.83 -24.22
N ASP A 183 -3.15 -15.27 -24.89
CA ASP A 183 -2.98 -13.82 -25.01
C ASP A 183 -4.04 -13.26 -25.95
N VAL A 184 -4.85 -12.31 -25.48
CA VAL A 184 -6.04 -11.82 -26.19
C VAL A 184 -5.99 -10.35 -26.56
N GLY A 185 -4.98 -9.61 -26.10
CA GLY A 185 -4.82 -8.19 -26.44
C GLY A 185 -3.85 -7.44 -25.54
N ALA A 186 -3.74 -6.14 -25.76
CA ALA A 186 -2.99 -5.22 -24.93
C ALA A 186 -3.94 -4.50 -23.96
N LEU A 187 -3.83 -4.82 -22.68
CA LEU A 187 -4.58 -4.21 -21.59
C LEU A 187 -4.06 -2.80 -21.31
N VAL A 188 -4.96 -1.83 -21.26
CA VAL A 188 -4.66 -0.45 -20.84
C VAL A 188 -4.49 -0.44 -19.31
N TYR A 189 -3.25 -0.53 -18.87
CA TYR A 189 -2.89 -0.54 -17.46
C TYR A 189 -2.82 0.87 -16.87
N GLY A 190 -2.34 1.83 -17.66
CA GLY A 190 -2.27 3.24 -17.29
C GLY A 190 -2.34 4.13 -18.53
N ILE A 191 -2.68 5.40 -18.32
CA ILE A 191 -2.80 6.39 -19.37
C ILE A 191 -1.88 7.56 -19.10
N VAL A 192 -1.06 7.93 -20.07
CA VAL A 192 -0.17 9.09 -19.97
C VAL A 192 -1.00 10.37 -20.11
N PRO A 193 -1.02 11.27 -19.11
CA PRO A 193 -1.78 12.50 -19.18
C PRO A 193 -1.41 13.37 -20.38
N GLY A 194 -2.42 13.96 -21.03
CA GLY A 194 -2.21 14.78 -22.23
C GLY A 194 -1.91 13.98 -23.50
N SER A 195 -1.79 12.66 -23.43
CA SER A 195 -1.59 11.79 -24.58
C SER A 195 -2.86 11.64 -25.43
N PRO A 196 -2.74 11.11 -26.68
CA PRO A 196 -3.91 10.75 -27.49
C PRO A 196 -4.88 9.81 -26.80
N ALA A 197 -4.38 8.84 -26.01
CA ALA A 197 -5.18 7.90 -25.25
C ALA A 197 -6.06 8.57 -24.19
N ALA A 198 -5.60 9.64 -23.56
CA ALA A 198 -6.30 10.29 -22.44
C ALA A 198 -7.73 10.75 -22.75
N LYS A 199 -8.04 10.98 -24.05
CA LYS A 199 -9.36 11.40 -24.50
C LYS A 199 -10.25 10.24 -24.99
N THR A 200 -9.67 9.07 -25.23
CA THR A 200 -10.34 7.99 -25.99
C THR A 200 -10.38 6.66 -25.27
N LEU A 201 -9.41 6.40 -24.40
CA LEU A 201 -9.24 5.13 -23.69
C LEU A 201 -9.48 5.29 -22.19
N LYS A 202 -9.70 4.16 -21.54
CA LYS A 202 -9.80 4.04 -20.05
C LYS A 202 -8.96 2.88 -19.58
N VAL A 203 -8.52 2.94 -18.34
CA VAL A 203 -7.88 1.81 -17.64
C VAL A 203 -8.82 0.60 -17.65
N ALA A 204 -8.27 -0.60 -17.71
CA ALA A 204 -8.93 -1.90 -17.84
C ALA A 204 -9.53 -2.22 -19.23
N GLN A 205 -9.50 -1.33 -20.20
CA GLN A 205 -9.86 -1.66 -21.59
C GLN A 205 -8.76 -2.49 -22.26
N VAL A 206 -9.13 -3.32 -23.25
CA VAL A 206 -8.18 -4.16 -23.98
C VAL A 206 -8.17 -3.79 -25.47
N ILE A 207 -6.99 -3.45 -26.00
CA ILE A 207 -6.79 -3.19 -27.43
C ILE A 207 -6.52 -4.53 -28.11
N THR A 208 -7.39 -4.90 -29.05
CA THR A 208 -7.36 -6.20 -29.75
C THR A 208 -6.95 -6.10 -31.21
N ALA A 209 -6.96 -4.88 -31.80
CA ALA A 209 -6.49 -4.67 -33.18
C ALA A 209 -6.11 -3.21 -33.44
N VAL A 210 -5.23 -2.98 -34.40
CA VAL A 210 -4.88 -1.67 -35.01
C VAL A 210 -5.22 -1.67 -36.48
N ASN A 211 -6.09 -0.77 -36.92
CA ASN A 211 -6.57 -0.71 -38.34
C ASN A 211 -7.07 -2.07 -38.88
N GLY A 212 -7.72 -2.87 -37.98
CA GLY A 212 -8.23 -4.20 -38.34
C GLY A 212 -7.19 -5.33 -38.26
N ALA A 213 -5.90 -5.03 -38.13
CA ALA A 213 -4.87 -6.04 -37.92
C ALA A 213 -4.85 -6.47 -36.43
N PRO A 214 -5.06 -7.77 -36.09
CA PRO A 214 -5.12 -8.25 -34.73
C PRO A 214 -3.82 -7.99 -33.96
N THR A 215 -3.94 -7.63 -32.68
CA THR A 215 -2.85 -7.52 -31.70
C THR A 215 -3.23 -8.31 -30.47
N THR A 216 -2.48 -9.37 -30.15
CA THR A 216 -2.81 -10.29 -29.05
C THR A 216 -2.03 -10.00 -27.79
N SER A 217 -1.03 -9.10 -27.85
CA SER A 217 -0.16 -8.81 -26.71
C SER A 217 0.27 -7.34 -26.71
N GLU A 218 0.89 -6.93 -25.60
CA GLU A 218 1.57 -5.64 -25.48
C GLU A 218 2.59 -5.44 -26.60
N CYS A 219 3.46 -6.42 -26.82
CA CYS A 219 4.49 -6.35 -27.86
C CYS A 219 3.87 -6.29 -29.27
N GLY A 220 2.82 -7.06 -29.53
CA GLY A 220 2.08 -6.98 -30.79
C GLY A 220 1.46 -5.60 -31.04
N LEU A 221 0.98 -4.93 -29.99
CA LEU A 221 0.49 -3.55 -30.11
C LEU A 221 1.64 -2.57 -30.41
N ILE A 222 2.76 -2.68 -29.70
CA ILE A 222 3.95 -1.83 -29.92
C ILE A 222 4.45 -1.96 -31.37
N GLU A 223 4.63 -3.17 -31.84
CA GLU A 223 5.03 -3.44 -33.24
C GLU A 223 4.02 -2.88 -34.25
N ALA A 224 2.73 -3.06 -33.99
CA ALA A 224 1.69 -2.53 -34.89
C ALA A 224 1.71 -1.00 -34.95
N LEU A 225 1.91 -0.31 -33.84
CA LEU A 225 1.97 1.17 -33.80
C LEU A 225 3.25 1.72 -34.42
N HIS A 226 4.38 1.04 -34.30
CA HIS A 226 5.65 1.46 -34.84
C HIS A 226 5.73 1.39 -36.39
N ARG A 227 4.74 0.79 -37.04
CA ARG A 227 4.60 0.82 -38.53
C ARG A 227 4.09 2.18 -39.04
N TYR A 228 3.63 3.05 -38.16
CA TYR A 228 3.04 4.35 -38.52
C TYR A 228 3.93 5.50 -38.03
N ALA A 229 3.92 6.59 -38.82
CA ALA A 229 4.58 7.82 -38.40
C ALA A 229 3.74 8.58 -37.36
N PRO A 230 4.36 9.35 -36.44
CA PRO A 230 3.66 10.32 -35.62
C PRO A 230 2.77 11.24 -36.50
N GLY A 231 1.57 11.56 -35.97
CA GLY A 231 0.54 12.31 -36.68
C GLY A 231 -0.42 11.43 -37.52
N THR A 232 -0.11 10.15 -37.71
CA THR A 232 -1.02 9.22 -38.42
C THR A 232 -2.26 8.95 -37.57
N LYS A 233 -3.43 8.96 -38.23
CA LYS A 233 -4.69 8.55 -37.61
C LYS A 233 -4.87 7.04 -37.83
N VAL A 234 -5.01 6.31 -36.70
CA VAL A 234 -5.30 4.87 -36.67
C VAL A 234 -6.64 4.61 -36.01
N THR A 235 -7.25 3.46 -36.28
CA THR A 235 -8.44 2.99 -35.61
C THR A 235 -8.07 1.79 -34.71
N LEU A 236 -8.27 1.92 -33.42
CA LEU A 236 -8.08 0.84 -32.46
C LEU A 236 -9.39 0.08 -32.25
N SER A 237 -9.35 -1.25 -32.34
CA SER A 237 -10.43 -2.10 -31.84
C SER A 237 -10.22 -2.29 -30.35
N VAL A 238 -11.17 -1.81 -29.54
CA VAL A 238 -11.03 -1.73 -28.10
C VAL A 238 -12.19 -2.46 -27.44
N GLU A 239 -11.91 -3.53 -26.73
CA GLU A 239 -12.85 -4.19 -25.86
C GLU A 239 -13.14 -3.30 -24.64
N GLN A 240 -14.42 -3.04 -24.39
CA GLN A 240 -14.89 -2.15 -23.31
C GLN A 240 -14.96 -2.91 -21.98
N SER A 241 -13.86 -3.54 -21.61
CA SER A 241 -13.74 -4.28 -20.35
C SER A 241 -13.71 -3.34 -19.15
N SER A 242 -14.03 -3.88 -17.98
CA SER A 242 -14.07 -3.14 -16.71
C SER A 242 -13.86 -4.07 -15.52
N ILE A 243 -13.66 -3.51 -14.35
CA ILE A 243 -13.70 -4.25 -13.09
C ILE A 243 -15.10 -4.09 -12.51
N ASN A 244 -15.76 -5.19 -12.19
CA ASN A 244 -17.11 -5.19 -11.59
C ASN A 244 -17.07 -4.95 -10.07
N ASP A 245 -18.26 -4.89 -9.45
CA ASP A 245 -18.44 -4.60 -8.03
C ASP A 245 -17.82 -5.64 -7.07
N VAL A 246 -17.54 -6.85 -7.57
CA VAL A 246 -16.86 -7.90 -6.77
C VAL A 246 -15.33 -7.91 -7.01
N GLY A 247 -14.81 -6.99 -7.81
CA GLY A 247 -13.38 -6.86 -8.09
C GLY A 247 -12.88 -7.79 -9.21
N ALA A 248 -13.77 -8.40 -10.00
CA ALA A 248 -13.40 -9.25 -11.11
C ALA A 248 -13.32 -8.48 -12.43
N PHE A 249 -12.39 -8.87 -13.30
CA PHE A 249 -12.30 -8.37 -14.66
C PHE A 249 -13.46 -8.94 -15.50
N VAL A 250 -14.15 -8.06 -16.22
CA VAL A 250 -15.30 -8.41 -17.06
C VAL A 250 -15.07 -7.86 -18.46
N SER A 251 -15.14 -8.76 -19.43
CA SER A 251 -15.08 -8.42 -20.86
C SER A 251 -16.36 -7.69 -21.29
N GLY A 252 -16.19 -6.73 -22.21
CA GLY A 252 -17.27 -5.93 -22.76
C GLY A 252 -17.29 -5.96 -24.30
N PRO A 253 -18.22 -5.24 -24.92
CA PRO A 253 -18.29 -5.18 -26.38
C PRO A 253 -17.07 -4.47 -26.97
N VAL A 254 -16.70 -4.87 -28.19
CA VAL A 254 -15.60 -4.21 -28.93
C VAL A 254 -16.12 -2.93 -29.61
N ALA A 255 -15.43 -1.82 -29.38
CA ALA A 255 -15.70 -0.53 -30.02
C ALA A 255 -14.50 -0.06 -30.88
N GLN A 256 -14.82 0.63 -31.97
CA GLN A 256 -13.79 1.24 -32.83
C GLN A 256 -13.46 2.64 -32.32
N LYS A 257 -12.19 2.89 -31.97
CA LYS A 257 -11.69 4.15 -31.42
C LYS A 257 -10.67 4.79 -32.37
N PRO A 258 -11.01 5.86 -33.05
CA PRO A 258 -10.03 6.60 -33.87
C PRO A 258 -9.07 7.39 -32.92
N VAL A 259 -7.77 7.24 -33.16
CA VAL A 259 -6.72 7.92 -32.39
C VAL A 259 -5.68 8.48 -33.36
N THR A 260 -5.25 9.72 -33.15
CA THR A 260 -4.10 10.28 -33.86
C THR A 260 -2.84 10.06 -33.04
N LEU A 261 -1.88 9.33 -33.59
CA LEU A 261 -0.65 8.99 -32.87
C LEU A 261 0.21 10.24 -32.63
N ALA A 262 0.78 10.35 -31.48
CA ALA A 262 1.77 11.38 -31.14
C ALA A 262 3.19 10.86 -31.35
N LYS A 263 4.18 11.74 -31.27
CA LYS A 263 5.59 11.36 -31.13
C LYS A 263 5.84 10.91 -29.70
N ALA A 264 6.44 9.74 -29.51
CA ALA A 264 6.81 9.26 -28.18
C ALA A 264 7.87 10.18 -27.56
N PRO A 265 7.81 10.45 -26.23
CA PRO A 265 8.92 11.06 -25.51
C PRO A 265 10.16 10.16 -25.59
N GLU A 266 11.35 10.75 -25.69
CA GLU A 266 12.61 9.97 -25.81
C GLU A 266 12.81 8.95 -24.68
N ALA A 267 12.40 9.30 -23.46
CA ALA A 267 12.44 8.41 -22.30
C ALA A 267 11.49 7.21 -22.35
N SER A 268 10.51 7.23 -23.28
CA SER A 268 9.50 6.16 -23.43
C SER A 268 9.88 5.12 -24.48
N VAL A 269 10.98 5.33 -25.20
CA VAL A 269 11.42 4.43 -26.27
C VAL A 269 12.34 3.38 -25.65
N VAL A 270 11.74 2.42 -24.94
CA VAL A 270 12.47 1.25 -24.42
C VAL A 270 11.97 0.04 -25.20
N ASP A 271 12.89 -0.67 -25.84
CA ASP A 271 12.60 -1.92 -26.55
C ASP A 271 12.48 -3.07 -25.51
N PHE A 272 11.29 -3.27 -24.97
CA PHE A 272 10.98 -4.40 -24.09
C PHE A 272 10.72 -5.71 -24.85
N CYS A 273 10.54 -5.63 -26.18
CA CYS A 273 9.98 -6.73 -26.94
C CYS A 273 11.02 -7.49 -27.76
N GLY A 274 12.30 -7.06 -27.72
CA GLY A 274 13.40 -7.75 -28.44
C GLY A 274 13.26 -7.74 -29.96
N GLY A 275 12.46 -6.82 -30.50
CA GLY A 275 12.22 -6.67 -31.93
C GLY A 275 13.35 -5.91 -32.66
N PRO A 276 13.22 -5.69 -33.97
CA PRO A 276 14.18 -4.89 -34.72
C PRO A 276 14.20 -3.45 -34.20
N PRO A 277 15.31 -2.70 -34.42
CA PRO A 277 15.42 -1.34 -33.92
C PRO A 277 14.22 -0.48 -34.29
N ILE A 278 13.66 0.24 -33.33
CA ILE A 278 12.49 1.09 -33.54
C ILE A 278 12.88 2.27 -34.41
N THR A 279 12.36 2.29 -35.65
CA THR A 279 12.59 3.38 -36.60
C THR A 279 11.53 4.47 -36.52
N GLN A 280 10.36 4.17 -35.99
CA GLN A 280 9.23 5.08 -35.80
C GLN A 280 8.92 5.20 -34.29
N THR A 281 8.72 6.42 -33.85
CA THR A 281 8.41 6.71 -32.45
C THR A 281 6.94 7.10 -32.26
N ALA A 282 6.05 6.49 -33.03
CA ALA A 282 4.60 6.71 -32.89
C ALA A 282 4.07 6.10 -31.60
N PHE A 283 3.21 6.83 -30.93
CA PHE A 283 2.83 6.56 -29.54
C PHE A 283 1.35 6.92 -29.33
N VAL A 284 0.62 6.06 -28.64
CA VAL A 284 -0.77 6.31 -28.26
C VAL A 284 -0.88 6.87 -26.85
N GLY A 285 0.09 6.57 -26.00
CA GLY A 285 0.18 7.11 -24.62
C GLY A 285 -0.50 6.28 -23.56
N ILE A 286 -0.22 4.99 -23.57
CA ILE A 286 -0.63 4.07 -22.51
C ILE A 286 0.58 3.34 -21.94
N ALA A 287 0.46 2.92 -20.67
CA ALA A 287 1.19 1.77 -20.17
C ALA A 287 0.34 0.55 -20.47
N ALA A 288 0.88 -0.38 -21.25
CA ALA A 288 0.19 -1.60 -21.65
C ALA A 288 0.72 -2.82 -20.89
N GLN A 289 -0.09 -3.86 -20.80
CA GLN A 289 0.29 -5.22 -20.38
C GLN A 289 -0.44 -6.21 -21.26
N THR A 290 0.10 -7.42 -21.43
CA THR A 290 -0.61 -8.47 -22.16
C THR A 290 -1.79 -8.96 -21.32
N GLN A 291 -3.00 -8.89 -21.89
CA GLN A 291 -4.20 -9.49 -21.31
C GLN A 291 -4.27 -10.97 -21.66
N GLN A 292 -4.47 -11.78 -20.63
CA GLN A 292 -4.62 -13.24 -20.77
C GLN A 292 -6.06 -13.66 -20.48
N ASP A 293 -6.59 -14.55 -21.32
CA ASP A 293 -7.82 -15.30 -21.06
C ASP A 293 -7.44 -16.66 -20.49
N TRP A 294 -7.92 -16.93 -19.26
CA TRP A 294 -7.53 -18.08 -18.46
C TRP A 294 -8.57 -19.18 -18.52
N GLN A 295 -8.09 -20.43 -18.72
CA GLN A 295 -8.92 -21.62 -18.66
C GLN A 295 -8.58 -22.40 -17.38
N PHE A 296 -9.44 -22.27 -16.38
CA PHE A 296 -9.30 -22.95 -15.09
C PHE A 296 -10.17 -24.21 -15.05
N PRO A 297 -9.59 -25.40 -14.78
CA PRO A 297 -10.36 -26.65 -14.67
C PRO A 297 -11.24 -26.71 -13.41
N VAL A 298 -10.98 -25.84 -12.44
CA VAL A 298 -11.76 -25.69 -11.20
C VAL A 298 -12.26 -24.25 -11.12
N LYS A 299 -13.56 -24.09 -10.89
CA LYS A 299 -14.14 -22.76 -10.70
C LYS A 299 -13.72 -22.22 -9.34
N VAL A 300 -12.95 -21.13 -9.34
CA VAL A 300 -12.57 -20.34 -8.17
C VAL A 300 -13.13 -18.94 -8.37
N THR A 301 -13.86 -18.44 -7.38
CA THR A 301 -14.33 -17.03 -7.39
C THR A 301 -13.74 -16.32 -6.19
N VAL A 302 -13.16 -15.15 -6.41
CA VAL A 302 -12.59 -14.32 -5.35
C VAL A 302 -13.31 -12.98 -5.33
N HIS A 303 -13.83 -12.58 -4.16
CA HIS A 303 -14.64 -11.38 -3.95
C HIS A 303 -13.87 -10.37 -3.09
N THR A 304 -13.01 -9.55 -3.69
CA THR A 304 -12.20 -8.58 -2.94
C THR A 304 -12.83 -7.20 -2.80
N GLN A 305 -13.96 -6.95 -3.48
CA GLN A 305 -14.72 -5.69 -3.42
C GLN A 305 -13.85 -4.43 -3.41
N ASN A 306 -13.73 -3.77 -2.25
CA ASN A 306 -13.04 -2.49 -2.10
C ASN A 306 -11.53 -2.62 -1.81
N ILE A 307 -10.94 -3.79 -1.97
CA ILE A 307 -9.51 -4.01 -1.77
C ILE A 307 -8.80 -3.84 -3.11
N GLY A 308 -7.84 -2.91 -3.18
CA GLY A 308 -7.02 -2.68 -4.36
C GLY A 308 -5.56 -3.10 -4.14
N GLY A 309 -4.83 -3.21 -5.25
CA GLY A 309 -3.41 -3.56 -5.25
C GLY A 309 -3.14 -5.09 -5.26
N PRO A 310 -1.97 -5.52 -5.73
CA PRO A 310 -1.66 -6.92 -5.99
C PRO A 310 -1.17 -7.68 -4.75
N SER A 311 -1.01 -7.02 -3.61
CA SER A 311 -0.28 -7.54 -2.44
C SER A 311 -0.96 -8.69 -1.69
N ALA A 312 -2.23 -9.00 -2.02
CA ALA A 312 -2.97 -10.12 -1.47
C ALA A 312 -2.71 -11.45 -2.21
N GLY A 313 -1.93 -11.43 -3.30
CA GLY A 313 -1.71 -12.58 -4.18
C GLY A 313 -1.28 -13.84 -3.44
N LEU A 314 -0.25 -13.75 -2.59
CA LEU A 314 0.21 -14.89 -1.80
C LEU A 314 -0.88 -15.43 -0.85
N ALA A 315 -1.59 -14.55 -0.13
CA ALA A 315 -2.65 -14.98 0.78
C ALA A 315 -3.79 -15.67 0.03
N MET A 316 -4.18 -15.16 -1.14
CA MET A 316 -5.20 -15.79 -2.00
C MET A 316 -4.75 -17.16 -2.52
N THR A 317 -3.49 -17.26 -2.99
CA THR A 317 -2.93 -18.54 -3.46
C THR A 317 -2.97 -19.61 -2.36
N LEU A 318 -2.47 -19.26 -1.18
CA LEU A 318 -2.49 -20.18 -0.02
C LEU A 318 -3.92 -20.51 0.42
N GLY A 319 -4.84 -19.54 0.37
CA GLY A 319 -6.25 -19.75 0.69
C GLY A 319 -6.97 -20.70 -0.28
N ILE A 320 -6.69 -20.59 -1.58
CA ILE A 320 -7.22 -21.49 -2.61
C ILE A 320 -6.66 -22.91 -2.39
N ILE A 321 -5.35 -23.04 -2.17
CA ILE A 321 -4.71 -24.32 -1.86
C ILE A 321 -5.33 -24.93 -0.59
N ASP A 322 -5.49 -24.15 0.48
CA ASP A 322 -6.05 -24.62 1.75
C ASP A 322 -7.48 -25.16 1.58
N LYS A 323 -8.34 -24.43 0.85
CA LYS A 323 -9.71 -24.88 0.56
C LYS A 323 -9.74 -26.17 -0.23
N LEU A 324 -8.94 -26.28 -1.28
CA LEU A 324 -8.86 -27.50 -2.10
C LEU A 324 -8.16 -28.67 -1.39
N ASN A 325 -7.37 -28.39 -0.36
CA ASN A 325 -6.64 -29.36 0.47
C ASN A 325 -7.40 -29.76 1.76
N GLY A 326 -8.66 -29.36 1.90
CA GLY A 326 -9.51 -29.69 3.05
C GLY A 326 -9.16 -28.95 4.33
N GLY A 327 -8.65 -27.70 4.25
CA GLY A 327 -8.45 -26.80 5.38
C GLY A 327 -7.35 -27.22 6.36
N ARG A 328 -6.28 -27.85 5.87
CA ARG A 328 -5.21 -28.42 6.71
C ARG A 328 -3.85 -27.75 6.52
N LEU A 329 -3.77 -26.72 5.70
CA LEU A 329 -2.50 -26.11 5.28
C LEU A 329 -1.75 -25.41 6.43
N THR A 330 -2.47 -24.81 7.39
CA THR A 330 -1.86 -24.00 8.44
C THR A 330 -1.34 -24.78 9.64
N GLY A 331 -1.60 -26.09 9.75
CA GLY A 331 -1.25 -26.88 10.95
C GLY A 331 -1.97 -26.42 12.22
N GLY A 332 -3.01 -25.58 12.12
CA GLY A 332 -3.74 -24.99 13.24
C GLY A 332 -3.27 -23.59 13.65
N HIS A 333 -2.25 -23.05 12.98
CA HIS A 333 -1.74 -21.71 13.23
C HIS A 333 -2.63 -20.64 12.59
N VAL A 334 -2.57 -19.42 13.13
CA VAL A 334 -3.06 -18.21 12.46
C VAL A 334 -1.91 -17.63 11.65
N VAL A 335 -1.96 -17.85 10.34
CA VAL A 335 -0.93 -17.47 9.39
C VAL A 335 -1.36 -16.25 8.61
N ALA A 336 -0.63 -15.16 8.67
CA ALA A 336 -0.81 -14.04 7.75
C ALA A 336 0.14 -14.16 6.56
N ALA A 337 -0.27 -13.67 5.40
CA ALA A 337 0.56 -13.65 4.21
C ALA A 337 0.37 -12.37 3.41
N THR A 338 1.46 -11.84 2.87
CA THR A 338 1.46 -10.73 1.91
C THR A 338 2.52 -10.97 0.84
N GLY A 339 2.27 -10.50 -0.36
CA GLY A 339 3.18 -10.63 -1.50
C GLY A 339 2.39 -10.56 -2.80
N GLN A 340 2.91 -9.86 -3.79
CA GLN A 340 2.43 -9.98 -5.15
C GLN A 340 2.87 -11.33 -5.70
N ILE A 341 2.02 -11.97 -6.50
CA ILE A 341 2.32 -13.27 -7.09
C ILE A 341 2.19 -13.22 -8.61
N ASP A 342 3.03 -13.97 -9.31
CA ASP A 342 2.84 -14.28 -10.73
C ASP A 342 2.17 -15.64 -10.92
N GLN A 343 1.82 -15.97 -12.15
CA GLN A 343 1.19 -17.23 -12.53
C GLN A 343 2.05 -18.47 -12.28
N TYR A 344 3.35 -18.28 -12.10
CA TYR A 344 4.31 -19.37 -11.84
C TYR A 344 4.56 -19.59 -10.34
N GLY A 345 3.95 -18.75 -9.49
CA GLY A 345 4.12 -18.81 -8.04
C GLY A 345 5.34 -18.06 -7.50
N ASN A 346 5.98 -17.19 -8.30
CA ASN A 346 7.01 -16.32 -7.79
C ASN A 346 6.39 -15.17 -6.99
N ILE A 347 7.04 -14.84 -5.87
CA ILE A 347 6.57 -13.81 -4.93
C ILE A 347 7.48 -12.60 -5.03
N THR A 348 6.89 -11.43 -5.26
CA THR A 348 7.60 -10.16 -5.35
C THR A 348 7.16 -9.18 -4.27
N ALA A 349 7.99 -8.15 -4.07
CA ALA A 349 7.84 -7.17 -3.01
C ALA A 349 6.54 -6.35 -3.10
N VAL A 350 6.13 -5.84 -1.94
CA VAL A 350 4.93 -5.03 -1.76
C VAL A 350 5.19 -3.85 -0.82
N GLY A 351 4.34 -2.82 -0.89
CA GLY A 351 4.42 -1.68 0.02
C GLY A 351 3.74 -1.92 1.37
N GLY A 352 4.09 -1.09 2.37
CA GLY A 352 3.42 -1.01 3.66
C GLY A 352 3.58 -2.26 4.54
N VAL A 353 4.70 -2.99 4.44
CA VAL A 353 4.90 -4.24 5.18
C VAL A 353 5.05 -3.98 6.68
N ALA A 354 5.63 -2.86 7.08
CA ALA A 354 5.72 -2.45 8.48
C ALA A 354 4.32 -2.27 9.09
N GLU A 355 3.43 -1.56 8.39
CA GLU A 355 2.04 -1.32 8.80
C GLU A 355 1.22 -2.62 8.79
N LYS A 356 1.41 -3.47 7.79
CA LYS A 356 0.81 -4.80 7.71
C LYS A 356 1.22 -5.67 8.89
N THR A 357 2.47 -5.59 9.34
CA THR A 357 2.95 -6.34 10.51
C THR A 357 2.16 -5.96 11.76
N ILE A 358 1.91 -4.66 11.96
CA ILE A 358 1.08 -4.19 13.08
C ILE A 358 -0.37 -4.71 12.96
N ALA A 359 -0.93 -4.72 11.75
CA ALA A 359 -2.29 -5.20 11.51
C ALA A 359 -2.42 -6.71 11.80
N VAL A 360 -1.44 -7.52 11.37
CA VAL A 360 -1.48 -8.98 11.58
C VAL A 360 -1.28 -9.36 13.05
N GLU A 361 -0.48 -8.62 13.81
CA GLU A 361 -0.34 -8.81 15.26
C GLU A 361 -1.65 -8.51 15.98
N ARG A 362 -2.33 -7.42 15.64
CA ARG A 362 -3.64 -7.07 16.18
C ARG A 362 -4.69 -8.15 15.90
N ALA A 363 -4.56 -8.86 14.79
CA ALA A 363 -5.43 -9.97 14.41
C ALA A 363 -5.02 -11.32 15.06
N GLY A 364 -3.96 -11.34 15.87
CA GLY A 364 -3.51 -12.53 16.59
C GLY A 364 -2.76 -13.54 15.72
N ALA A 365 -2.16 -13.11 14.61
CA ALA A 365 -1.30 -13.97 13.79
C ALA A 365 -0.06 -14.40 14.59
N THR A 366 0.31 -15.68 14.44
CA THR A 366 1.53 -16.24 15.04
C THR A 366 2.63 -16.44 13.99
N VAL A 367 2.26 -16.45 12.72
CA VAL A 367 3.14 -16.61 11.56
C VAL A 367 2.83 -15.53 10.54
N PHE A 368 3.87 -14.89 9.99
CA PHE A 368 3.73 -13.94 8.90
C PHE A 368 4.69 -14.26 7.76
N LEU A 369 4.13 -14.61 6.60
CA LEU A 369 4.86 -14.87 5.37
C LEU A 369 4.95 -13.58 4.55
N VAL A 370 6.17 -13.14 4.26
CA VAL A 370 6.45 -11.88 3.55
C VAL A 370 7.45 -12.11 2.41
N PRO A 371 7.49 -11.25 1.39
CA PRO A 371 8.53 -11.33 0.37
C PRO A 371 9.93 -11.21 0.98
N LEU A 372 10.87 -12.03 0.50
CA LEU A 372 12.28 -11.97 0.94
C LEU A 372 13.08 -10.90 0.16
N GLY A 373 12.48 -10.11 -0.71
CA GLY A 373 13.13 -9.06 -1.49
C GLY A 373 12.81 -7.65 -1.00
N ASP A 374 13.58 -6.68 -1.49
CA ASP A 374 13.34 -5.23 -1.40
C ASP A 374 13.06 -4.72 0.01
N GLY A 375 13.73 -5.28 1.02
CA GLY A 375 13.61 -4.87 2.42
C GLY A 375 12.30 -5.29 3.11
N ASN A 376 11.40 -6.03 2.46
CA ASN A 376 10.11 -6.40 3.05
C ASN A 376 10.26 -7.28 4.30
N TYR A 377 11.18 -8.26 4.26
CA TYR A 377 11.46 -9.10 5.42
C TYR A 377 11.98 -8.28 6.60
N ASP A 378 12.93 -7.37 6.35
CA ASP A 378 13.52 -6.53 7.40
C ASP A 378 12.50 -5.53 7.96
N ALA A 379 11.64 -4.95 7.11
CA ALA A 379 10.54 -4.10 7.53
C ALA A 379 9.57 -4.84 8.47
N ALA A 380 9.18 -6.08 8.11
CA ALA A 380 8.34 -6.91 8.97
C ALA A 380 9.04 -7.23 10.30
N LYS A 381 10.29 -7.66 10.26
CA LYS A 381 11.07 -8.01 11.46
C LYS A 381 11.24 -6.82 12.41
N SER A 382 11.37 -5.60 11.89
CA SER A 382 11.53 -4.39 12.70
C SER A 382 10.31 -4.05 13.55
N LYS A 383 9.12 -4.53 13.16
CA LYS A 383 7.84 -4.25 13.84
C LYS A 383 7.27 -5.47 14.56
N ALA A 384 7.77 -6.67 14.27
CA ALA A 384 7.27 -7.91 14.85
C ALA A 384 7.64 -8.05 16.33
N SER A 385 6.66 -8.40 17.16
CA SER A 385 6.86 -8.83 18.55
C SER A 385 7.50 -10.24 18.60
N PRO A 386 8.02 -10.66 19.75
CA PRO A 386 8.58 -12.00 19.93
C PRO A 386 7.60 -13.16 19.64
N GLN A 387 6.29 -12.90 19.66
CA GLN A 387 5.23 -13.88 19.42
C GLN A 387 4.93 -14.08 17.93
N LEU A 388 5.29 -13.12 17.07
CA LEU A 388 5.07 -13.19 15.64
C LEU A 388 6.32 -13.72 14.91
N HIS A 389 6.23 -14.93 14.37
CA HIS A 389 7.30 -15.53 13.59
C HIS A 389 7.22 -15.07 12.12
N VAL A 390 8.15 -14.22 11.71
CA VAL A 390 8.24 -13.71 10.33
C VAL A 390 9.14 -14.60 9.49
N TYR A 391 8.65 -15.02 8.32
CA TYR A 391 9.39 -15.81 7.34
C TYR A 391 9.42 -15.09 5.99
N GLY A 392 10.61 -14.93 5.42
CA GLY A 392 10.81 -14.41 4.06
C GLY A 392 10.69 -15.53 3.04
N VAL A 393 9.91 -15.29 1.98
CA VAL A 393 9.66 -16.24 0.90
C VAL A 393 9.81 -15.59 -0.48
N ARG A 394 10.26 -16.38 -1.48
CA ARG A 394 10.38 -15.96 -2.89
C ARG A 394 9.42 -16.73 -3.80
N THR A 395 8.93 -17.88 -3.35
CA THR A 395 8.02 -18.73 -4.12
C THR A 395 6.94 -19.34 -3.22
N VAL A 396 5.83 -19.77 -3.84
CA VAL A 396 4.78 -20.54 -3.17
C VAL A 396 5.33 -21.81 -2.54
N ASP A 397 6.24 -22.53 -3.23
CA ASP A 397 6.84 -23.75 -2.71
C ASP A 397 7.60 -23.52 -1.39
N GLN A 398 8.33 -22.40 -1.28
CA GLN A 398 8.99 -22.03 -0.03
C GLN A 398 7.98 -21.73 1.09
N ALA A 399 6.87 -21.06 0.77
CA ALA A 399 5.81 -20.78 1.73
C ALA A 399 5.17 -22.10 2.23
N LEU A 400 4.86 -23.01 1.33
CA LEU A 400 4.29 -24.31 1.66
C LEU A 400 5.24 -25.18 2.49
N ALA A 401 6.53 -25.22 2.13
CA ALA A 401 7.55 -25.93 2.92
C ALA A 401 7.70 -25.38 4.35
N ILE A 402 7.48 -24.08 4.56
CA ILE A 402 7.43 -23.48 5.90
C ILE A 402 6.20 -23.97 6.65
N LEU A 403 5.02 -23.92 6.01
CA LEU A 403 3.77 -24.37 6.62
C LEU A 403 3.80 -25.85 6.98
N GLU A 404 4.37 -26.71 6.13
CA GLU A 404 4.56 -28.14 6.43
C GLU A 404 5.43 -28.36 7.67
N ARG A 405 6.53 -27.62 7.84
CA ARG A 405 7.36 -27.67 9.04
C ARG A 405 6.62 -27.24 10.30
N LEU A 406 5.60 -26.40 10.15
CA LEU A 406 4.72 -25.95 11.23
C LEU A 406 3.53 -26.92 11.47
N GLY A 407 3.51 -28.09 10.82
CA GLY A 407 2.48 -29.11 11.00
C GLY A 407 1.34 -29.05 9.99
N GLY A 408 1.42 -28.17 9.01
CA GLY A 408 0.52 -28.12 7.86
C GLY A 408 0.66 -29.36 6.99
N LYS A 409 -0.38 -29.66 6.20
CA LYS A 409 -0.36 -30.76 5.24
C LYS A 409 -0.73 -30.24 3.86
N VAL A 410 0.12 -30.51 2.90
CA VAL A 410 -0.14 -30.25 1.47
C VAL A 410 -0.37 -31.59 0.78
N THR A 411 -1.50 -31.74 0.10
CA THR A 411 -1.81 -32.92 -0.70
C THR A 411 -1.74 -32.52 -2.17
N THR A 412 -0.77 -33.03 -2.89
CA THR A 412 -0.55 -32.71 -4.33
C THR A 412 -1.42 -33.57 -5.26
N ASN A 413 -2.33 -34.40 -4.74
CA ASN A 413 -3.27 -35.14 -5.58
C ASN A 413 -4.47 -34.23 -5.88
N PRO A 414 -4.71 -33.87 -7.15
CA PRO A 414 -5.89 -33.11 -7.51
C PRO A 414 -7.13 -33.88 -7.13
N VAL A 415 -8.02 -33.29 -6.35
CA VAL A 415 -9.38 -33.81 -6.21
C VAL A 415 -9.95 -33.87 -7.63
N PRO A 416 -10.40 -35.04 -8.12
CA PRO A 416 -10.91 -35.12 -9.48
C PRO A 416 -12.02 -34.08 -9.63
N ALA A 417 -11.89 -33.24 -10.65
CA ALA A 417 -12.91 -32.24 -10.97
C ALA A 417 -14.21 -33.01 -11.18
N ARG A 418 -15.16 -32.86 -10.25
CA ARG A 418 -16.51 -33.41 -10.46
C ARG A 418 -17.06 -32.71 -11.70
N ALA A 419 -17.25 -33.47 -12.77
CA ALA A 419 -17.83 -32.94 -13.99
C ALA A 419 -19.08 -32.13 -13.62
N ALA A 420 -19.14 -30.87 -14.06
CA ALA A 420 -20.32 -30.05 -13.91
C ALA A 420 -21.43 -30.73 -14.74
N SER A 421 -22.37 -31.34 -14.04
CA SER A 421 -23.60 -31.88 -14.61
C SER A 421 -24.64 -30.77 -14.80
#